data_5b77431d625de6d443ce2119d93e2236
#
_entry.id   5b77431d625de6d443ce2119d93e2236
#
_cell.length_a   1.000
_cell.length_b   1.000
_cell.length_c   1.000
_cell.angle_alpha   90.00
_cell.angle_beta   90.00
_cell.angle_gamma   90.00
#
_symmetry.space_group_name_H-M   'P 1'
#
loop_
_entity.id
_entity.type
_entity.pdbx_description
1 polymer ?
#
loop_
_entity_poly.entity_id
_entity_poly.type
_entity_poly.pdbx_seq_one_letter_code
_entity_poly.pdbx_strand_id
1 'polypeptide(L)'
;MAPRPHWLFGDQLGPHFLDPRHGGPDDRAPVVMIEARSVLRRRRFHRAKAHLVLSAMRHRAAELGDRVTYVRTETYGEGLEKVRGRGPLTVCHPTSRRALEFVRGLEDMELLPAKGFLVSHDDFAEWAGKGEAEGKGKAKGQGKGRGTEGNLRLEGFYRWVRERHELLMDGDRPVGGRWNLDHDNREPPPRGQETLDVRGPWRPSEDEIDEEVRHDLDRWERDGEVSFVGRDGPRLFPATRREARTALRHFVAHRLAGFGPHEDAMLAADPVLSHSLLSAPLNLGLLDPAECVELAEEAYRAGDAPLNSVEGFVRQIAGWREYVWHLYWHFGEEYRHRNALRHTAQLPDWFLDLDADAVTAHCLSTVLAQVRDTGWTHHIPRLMVLGSRALQDGWDPAAVTDWFHRCFVDGYDWVMLPNVVGMSQYADGGRMTTKPYTSGGAYIHRMSDFCAPCAYRPTDRTGEQACPYTTGYWAFLHRHRTRLAANHRTARAVKGLDRLKDLRELLETAADRGDTPP
;
A
#
# COMPACT_ATOMS: atom_id res chain seq x y z
N MET A 1 7.00 11.00 40.60
CA MET A 1 5.78 10.28 40.16
C MET A 1 6.20 9.06 39.38
N ALA A 2 5.52 7.94 39.53
CA ALA A 2 5.76 6.80 38.66
C ALA A 2 5.41 7.18 37.18
N PRO A 3 6.18 6.71 36.19
CA PRO A 3 5.88 7.03 34.81
C PRO A 3 4.52 6.43 34.40
N ARG A 4 3.74 7.17 33.58
CA ARG A 4 2.44 6.73 33.10
C ARG A 4 2.62 5.51 32.18
N PRO A 5 1.78 4.48 32.31
CA PRO A 5 1.81 3.36 31.39
C PRO A 5 1.50 3.79 29.96
N HIS A 6 2.13 3.15 28.99
CA HIS A 6 1.96 3.43 27.57
C HIS A 6 1.26 2.31 26.84
N TRP A 7 0.16 2.60 26.13
CA TRP A 7 -0.54 1.64 25.32
C TRP A 7 0.06 1.57 23.90
N LEU A 8 0.61 0.42 23.53
CA LEU A 8 1.10 0.13 22.19
C LEU A 8 0.03 -0.61 21.36
N PHE A 9 -0.31 -0.06 20.21
CA PHE A 9 -1.08 -0.76 19.19
C PHE A 9 -0.22 -1.77 18.40
N GLY A 10 -0.89 -2.74 17.71
CA GLY A 10 -0.23 -3.77 16.92
C GLY A 10 0.52 -3.27 15.67
N ASP A 11 0.47 -2.00 15.37
CA ASP A 11 1.19 -1.30 14.30
C ASP A 11 2.21 -0.26 14.84
N GLN A 12 2.54 -0.33 16.14
CA GLN A 12 3.45 0.56 16.85
C GLN A 12 4.56 -0.21 17.60
N LEU A 13 5.06 -1.30 17.01
CA LEU A 13 5.87 -2.29 17.74
C LEU A 13 7.37 -1.97 17.86
N GLY A 14 7.86 -0.92 17.18
CA GLY A 14 9.26 -0.53 17.20
C GLY A 14 9.70 0.23 18.46
N PRO A 15 11.00 0.25 18.77
CA PRO A 15 11.52 0.97 19.92
C PRO A 15 11.34 2.49 19.85
N HIS A 16 11.27 3.07 18.65
CA HIS A 16 11.05 4.51 18.45
C HIS A 16 9.70 4.99 18.97
N PHE A 17 8.70 4.12 19.13
CA PHE A 17 7.44 4.46 19.77
C PHE A 17 7.57 4.63 21.28
N LEU A 18 8.62 4.07 21.89
CA LEU A 18 8.91 4.14 23.31
C LEU A 18 10.08 5.10 23.63
N ASP A 19 10.62 5.82 22.64
CA ASP A 19 11.76 6.70 22.81
C ASP A 19 11.30 8.13 23.18
N PRO A 20 11.58 8.61 24.41
CA PRO A 20 11.19 9.95 24.85
C PRO A 20 11.87 11.07 24.07
N ARG A 21 13.08 10.85 23.52
CA ARG A 21 13.80 11.85 22.71
C ARG A 21 13.04 12.27 21.47
N HIS A 22 12.15 11.41 21.00
CA HIS A 22 11.31 11.65 19.83
C HIS A 22 9.84 11.86 20.21
N GLY A 23 9.54 12.36 21.43
CA GLY A 23 8.18 12.62 21.90
C GLY A 23 7.40 11.34 22.26
N GLY A 24 8.09 10.24 22.57
CA GLY A 24 7.51 9.03 23.14
C GLY A 24 7.27 9.15 24.66
N PRO A 25 6.77 8.06 25.27
CA PRO A 25 6.63 8.00 26.72
C PRO A 25 7.99 8.00 27.41
N ASP A 26 7.99 8.13 28.73
CA ASP A 26 9.18 7.87 29.56
C ASP A 26 9.75 6.47 29.23
N ASP A 27 11.07 6.36 29.07
CA ASP A 27 11.75 5.11 28.72
C ASP A 27 11.56 3.98 29.76
N ARG A 28 11.13 4.33 30.97
CA ARG A 28 10.78 3.41 32.07
C ARG A 28 9.29 3.15 32.17
N ALA A 29 8.46 3.76 31.31
CA ALA A 29 7.02 3.58 31.36
C ALA A 29 6.63 2.10 31.24
N PRO A 30 5.77 1.58 32.10
CA PRO A 30 5.15 0.28 31.88
C PRO A 30 4.40 0.30 30.53
N VAL A 31 4.37 -0.84 29.83
CA VAL A 31 3.70 -0.97 28.54
C VAL A 31 2.42 -1.78 28.71
N VAL A 32 1.37 -1.37 28.02
CA VAL A 32 0.12 -2.12 27.87
C VAL A 32 -0.01 -2.53 26.41
N MET A 33 -0.32 -3.79 26.15
CA MET A 33 -0.67 -4.28 24.82
C MET A 33 -1.97 -5.07 24.92
N ILE A 34 -2.92 -4.78 24.03
CA ILE A 34 -4.24 -5.41 24.02
C ILE A 34 -4.45 -6.12 22.70
N GLU A 35 -4.54 -7.44 22.74
CA GLU A 35 -4.94 -8.30 21.63
C GLU A 35 -6.47 -8.42 21.66
N ALA A 36 -7.16 -7.65 20.79
CA ALA A 36 -8.61 -7.58 20.73
C ALA A 36 -9.13 -8.43 19.56
N ARG A 37 -9.75 -9.59 19.85
CA ARG A 37 -10.23 -10.54 18.86
C ARG A 37 -11.31 -9.97 17.93
N SER A 38 -12.14 -9.03 18.42
CA SER A 38 -13.15 -8.34 17.62
C SER A 38 -12.60 -7.61 16.39
N VAL A 39 -11.31 -7.29 16.37
CA VAL A 39 -10.66 -6.69 15.19
C VAL A 39 -10.71 -7.66 14.00
N LEU A 40 -10.48 -8.94 14.25
CA LEU A 40 -10.48 -9.99 13.21
C LEU A 40 -11.89 -10.35 12.72
N ARG A 41 -12.94 -10.08 13.52
CA ARG A 41 -14.35 -10.31 13.12
C ARG A 41 -14.92 -9.23 12.20
N ARG A 42 -14.32 -8.05 12.21
CA ARG A 42 -14.85 -6.90 11.44
C ARG A 42 -14.75 -7.09 9.94
N ARG A 43 -13.76 -7.85 9.51
CA ARG A 43 -13.46 -8.12 8.11
C ARG A 43 -12.90 -9.53 7.99
N ARG A 44 -13.19 -10.15 6.89
CA ARG A 44 -12.56 -11.41 6.49
C ARG A 44 -11.14 -11.13 5.99
N PHE A 45 -10.20 -10.92 6.93
CA PHE A 45 -8.80 -10.62 6.62
C PHE A 45 -8.09 -11.80 5.97
N HIS A 46 -7.00 -11.52 5.25
CA HIS A 46 -6.09 -12.55 4.80
C HIS A 46 -5.47 -13.26 6.00
N ARG A 47 -5.46 -14.60 5.95
CA ARG A 47 -5.00 -15.41 7.10
C ARG A 47 -3.54 -15.12 7.45
N ALA A 48 -2.63 -14.99 6.45
CA ALA A 48 -1.23 -14.61 6.68
C ALA A 48 -1.07 -13.23 7.33
N LYS A 49 -1.99 -12.28 7.07
CA LYS A 49 -2.00 -10.98 7.75
C LYS A 49 -2.33 -11.10 9.23
N ALA A 50 -3.38 -11.86 9.56
CA ALA A 50 -3.77 -12.10 10.95
C ALA A 50 -2.63 -12.79 11.72
N HIS A 51 -2.03 -13.80 11.12
CA HIS A 51 -0.86 -14.50 11.66
C HIS A 51 0.30 -13.53 11.91
N LEU A 52 0.73 -12.77 10.92
CA LEU A 52 1.85 -11.83 11.03
C LEU A 52 1.64 -10.78 12.14
N VAL A 53 0.45 -10.16 12.20
CA VAL A 53 0.18 -9.09 13.19
C VAL A 53 0.18 -9.65 14.60
N LEU A 54 -0.48 -10.78 14.84
CA LEU A 54 -0.52 -11.41 16.18
C LEU A 54 0.85 -11.94 16.59
N SER A 55 1.59 -12.59 15.68
CA SER A 55 2.98 -13.00 15.93
C SER A 55 3.85 -11.82 16.33
N ALA A 56 3.79 -10.70 15.58
CA ALA A 56 4.58 -9.53 15.90
C ALA A 56 4.21 -8.90 17.26
N MET A 57 2.93 -8.86 17.61
CA MET A 57 2.48 -8.39 18.92
C MET A 57 3.00 -9.29 20.06
N ARG A 58 2.89 -10.62 19.93
CA ARG A 58 3.32 -11.56 20.96
C ARG A 58 4.84 -11.61 21.10
N HIS A 59 5.60 -11.57 20.00
CA HIS A 59 7.05 -11.41 20.03
C HIS A 59 7.46 -10.12 20.73
N ARG A 60 6.79 -9.00 20.42
CA ARG A 60 7.07 -7.73 21.10
C ARG A 60 6.79 -7.78 22.58
N ALA A 61 5.71 -8.45 22.99
CA ALA A 61 5.42 -8.68 24.40
C ALA A 61 6.51 -9.53 25.07
N ALA A 62 6.97 -10.59 24.43
CA ALA A 62 8.06 -11.43 24.95
C ALA A 62 9.37 -10.64 25.09
N GLU A 63 9.72 -9.78 24.10
CA GLU A 63 10.89 -8.89 24.17
C GLU A 63 10.82 -7.87 25.32
N LEU A 64 9.63 -7.37 25.64
CA LEU A 64 9.42 -6.39 26.73
C LEU A 64 9.41 -7.04 28.13
N GLY A 65 9.17 -8.35 28.22
CA GLY A 65 9.19 -9.10 29.45
C GLY A 65 8.31 -8.50 30.55
N ASP A 66 8.84 -8.33 31.74
CA ASP A 66 8.13 -7.80 32.91
C ASP A 66 7.66 -6.36 32.73
N ARG A 67 8.15 -5.66 31.73
CA ARG A 67 7.74 -4.28 31.43
C ARG A 67 6.35 -4.21 30.80
N VAL A 68 5.84 -5.29 30.19
CA VAL A 68 4.57 -5.29 29.48
C VAL A 68 3.46 -6.01 30.26
N THR A 69 2.26 -5.41 30.19
CA THR A 69 1.02 -6.11 30.51
C THR A 69 0.33 -6.45 29.20
N TYR A 70 0.42 -7.71 28.79
CA TYR A 70 -0.23 -8.22 27.60
C TYR A 70 -1.59 -8.81 27.93
N VAL A 71 -2.65 -8.27 27.32
CA VAL A 71 -4.04 -8.64 27.64
C VAL A 71 -4.73 -9.16 26.38
N ARG A 72 -5.25 -10.38 26.45
CA ARG A 72 -6.09 -10.99 25.41
C ARG A 72 -7.56 -10.84 25.79
N THR A 73 -8.36 -10.19 24.97
CA THR A 73 -9.77 -9.87 25.23
C THR A 73 -10.59 -9.88 23.95
N GLU A 74 -11.90 -9.79 24.11
CA GLU A 74 -12.78 -9.65 22.95
C GLU A 74 -12.65 -8.24 22.34
N THR A 75 -12.63 -7.18 23.16
CA THR A 75 -12.59 -5.80 22.71
C THR A 75 -11.47 -4.99 23.38
N TYR A 76 -11.07 -3.88 22.76
CA TYR A 76 -10.16 -2.92 23.40
C TYR A 76 -10.72 -2.34 24.68
N GLY A 77 -12.05 -2.11 24.76
CA GLY A 77 -12.71 -1.61 25.97
C GLY A 77 -12.53 -2.57 27.15
N GLU A 78 -12.80 -3.88 26.95
CA GLU A 78 -12.57 -4.90 27.98
C GLU A 78 -11.09 -4.98 28.40
N GLY A 79 -10.17 -4.84 27.45
CA GLY A 79 -8.73 -4.81 27.72
C GLY A 79 -8.34 -3.63 28.61
N LEU A 80 -8.86 -2.44 28.30
CA LEU A 80 -8.62 -1.22 29.07
C LEU A 80 -9.21 -1.33 30.48
N GLU A 81 -10.40 -1.90 30.64
CA GLU A 81 -10.98 -2.15 31.97
C GLU A 81 -10.07 -3.02 32.85
N LYS A 82 -9.46 -4.09 32.28
CA LYS A 82 -8.52 -4.95 33.01
C LYS A 82 -7.26 -4.23 33.49
N VAL A 83 -6.88 -3.12 32.87
CA VAL A 83 -5.69 -2.32 33.21
C VAL A 83 -6.02 -0.99 33.89
N ARG A 84 -7.30 -0.67 34.10
CA ARG A 84 -7.78 0.61 34.68
C ARG A 84 -7.07 0.98 35.98
N GLY A 85 -6.75 0.02 36.85
CA GLY A 85 -6.04 0.26 38.12
C GLY A 85 -4.61 0.78 38.00
N ARG A 86 -4.07 0.91 36.78
CA ARG A 86 -2.71 1.40 36.53
C ARG A 86 -2.62 2.92 36.36
N GLY A 87 -3.75 3.64 36.40
CA GLY A 87 -3.84 5.10 36.24
C GLY A 87 -3.96 5.53 34.77
N PRO A 88 -3.88 6.84 34.50
CA PRO A 88 -3.97 7.39 33.14
C PRO A 88 -2.90 6.82 32.21
N LEU A 89 -3.29 6.49 30.97
CA LEU A 89 -2.41 5.95 29.95
C LEU A 89 -1.93 7.03 28.98
N THR A 90 -0.77 6.81 28.37
CA THR A 90 -0.35 7.51 27.16
C THR A 90 -0.49 6.61 25.94
N VAL A 91 -0.70 7.16 24.76
CA VAL A 91 -0.75 6.42 23.48
C VAL A 91 -0.21 7.29 22.35
N CYS A 92 0.63 6.75 21.47
CA CYS A 92 0.98 7.47 20.24
C CYS A 92 -0.23 7.58 19.32
N HIS A 93 -0.31 8.66 18.56
CA HIS A 93 -1.37 8.88 17.57
C HIS A 93 -1.60 7.62 16.71
N PRO A 94 -2.80 7.01 16.74
CA PRO A 94 -3.09 5.81 15.98
C PRO A 94 -3.04 6.05 14.47
N THR A 95 -2.82 4.99 13.71
CA THR A 95 -2.70 5.08 12.25
C THR A 95 -4.04 5.09 11.51
N SER A 96 -5.16 4.85 12.21
CA SER A 96 -6.50 4.91 11.61
C SER A 96 -7.42 5.91 12.32
N ARG A 97 -8.32 6.56 11.56
CA ARG A 97 -9.31 7.49 12.09
C ARG A 97 -10.18 6.85 13.16
N ARG A 98 -10.66 5.64 12.90
CA ARG A 98 -11.51 4.92 13.85
C ARG A 98 -10.80 4.66 15.19
N ALA A 99 -9.51 4.31 15.16
CA ALA A 99 -8.74 4.12 16.39
C ALA A 99 -8.50 5.46 17.09
N LEU A 100 -8.26 6.54 16.34
CA LEU A 100 -8.10 7.87 16.89
C LEU A 100 -9.39 8.38 17.56
N GLU A 101 -10.55 8.18 16.94
CA GLU A 101 -11.86 8.53 17.51
C GLU A 101 -12.12 7.74 18.80
N PHE A 102 -11.83 6.43 18.77
CA PHE A 102 -11.94 5.60 19.97
C PHE A 102 -11.06 6.13 21.10
N VAL A 103 -9.78 6.42 20.83
CA VAL A 103 -8.84 6.95 21.83
C VAL A 103 -9.29 8.31 22.38
N ARG A 104 -9.79 9.22 21.53
CA ARG A 104 -10.29 10.53 21.93
C ARG A 104 -11.56 10.47 22.79
N GLY A 105 -12.30 9.38 22.70
CA GLY A 105 -13.48 9.11 23.54
C GLY A 105 -13.15 8.58 24.94
N LEU A 106 -11.86 8.32 25.26
CA LEU A 106 -11.41 7.81 26.55
C LEU A 106 -11.01 8.98 27.49
N GLU A 107 -11.52 8.97 28.72
CA GLU A 107 -11.29 10.07 29.68
C GLU A 107 -9.85 10.13 30.20
N ASP A 108 -9.21 9.00 30.46
CA ASP A 108 -7.89 8.88 31.08
C ASP A 108 -6.78 8.53 30.06
N MET A 109 -6.80 9.20 28.89
CA MET A 109 -5.86 8.92 27.80
C MET A 109 -5.15 10.19 27.33
N GLU A 110 -3.82 10.19 27.37
CA GLU A 110 -3.00 11.24 26.78
C GLU A 110 -2.51 10.81 25.39
N LEU A 111 -2.91 11.58 24.37
CA LEU A 111 -2.51 11.36 22.99
C LEU A 111 -1.16 12.02 22.72
N LEU A 112 -0.15 11.21 22.39
CA LEU A 112 1.17 11.66 21.95
C LEU A 112 1.22 11.85 20.42
N PRO A 113 2.22 12.59 19.88
CA PRO A 113 2.36 12.77 18.43
C PRO A 113 2.43 11.46 17.64
N ALA A 114 2.11 11.53 16.35
CA ALA A 114 2.30 10.41 15.41
C ALA A 114 3.79 10.09 15.26
N LYS A 115 4.10 8.79 15.11
CA LYS A 115 5.46 8.28 14.94
C LYS A 115 5.52 7.24 13.83
N GLY A 116 6.73 6.89 13.41
CA GLY A 116 6.95 5.96 12.30
C GLY A 116 6.79 6.62 10.93
N PHE A 117 6.89 7.97 10.89
CA PHE A 117 6.89 8.79 9.68
C PHE A 117 7.97 9.87 9.79
N LEU A 118 8.49 10.33 8.65
CA LEU A 118 9.55 11.35 8.58
C LEU A 118 9.00 12.76 8.82
N VAL A 119 7.80 13.02 8.34
CA VAL A 119 7.15 14.33 8.34
C VAL A 119 6.06 14.37 9.40
N SER A 120 5.99 15.44 10.20
CA SER A 120 4.89 15.67 11.12
C SER A 120 3.63 16.17 10.41
N HIS A 121 2.46 16.03 11.07
CA HIS A 121 1.21 16.60 10.54
C HIS A 121 1.27 18.13 10.40
N ASP A 122 1.94 18.80 11.32
CA ASP A 122 2.09 20.27 11.31
C ASP A 122 2.97 20.72 10.13
N ASP A 123 4.09 20.04 9.90
CA ASP A 123 4.97 20.30 8.77
C ASP A 123 4.27 20.08 7.42
N PHE A 124 3.48 19.01 7.31
CA PHE A 124 2.68 18.79 6.11
C PHE A 124 1.61 19.87 5.91
N ALA A 125 0.93 20.29 6.98
CA ALA A 125 -0.08 21.35 6.94
C ALA A 125 0.55 22.68 6.48
N GLU A 126 1.75 23.01 6.95
CA GLU A 126 2.50 24.19 6.50
C GLU A 126 2.85 24.10 5.00
N TRP A 127 3.36 22.97 4.55
CA TRP A 127 3.67 22.74 3.13
C TRP A 127 2.41 22.83 2.25
N ALA A 128 1.32 22.20 2.64
CA ALA A 128 0.05 22.23 1.92
C ALA A 128 -0.54 23.65 1.85
N GLY A 129 -0.47 24.42 2.96
CA GLY A 129 -0.92 25.81 3.01
C GLY A 129 -0.11 26.75 2.11
N LYS A 130 1.20 26.57 1.98
CA LYS A 130 2.04 27.33 1.03
C LYS A 130 1.63 27.03 -0.42
N GLY A 131 1.36 25.76 -0.75
CA GLY A 131 0.88 25.38 -2.08
C GLY A 131 -0.46 26.01 -2.47
N GLU A 132 -1.37 26.20 -1.50
CA GLU A 132 -2.65 26.92 -1.70
C GLU A 132 -2.45 28.42 -1.98
N ALA A 133 -1.52 29.06 -1.30
CA ALA A 133 -1.21 30.47 -1.48
C ALA A 133 -0.60 30.75 -2.87
N GLU A 134 0.33 29.92 -3.32
CA GLU A 134 0.93 30.02 -4.66
C GLU A 134 -0.09 29.73 -5.80
N GLY A 135 -1.01 28.78 -5.58
CA GLY A 135 -2.09 28.46 -6.52
C GLY A 135 -3.05 29.63 -6.75
N LYS A 136 -3.34 30.41 -5.70
CA LYS A 136 -4.20 31.61 -5.80
C LYS A 136 -3.55 32.76 -6.60
N GLY A 137 -2.22 32.86 -6.58
CA GLY A 137 -1.48 33.89 -7.34
C GLY A 137 -1.42 33.66 -8.85
N LYS A 138 -1.53 32.43 -9.33
CA LYS A 138 -1.44 32.05 -10.76
C LYS A 138 -2.80 31.94 -11.46
N ALA A 139 -3.92 32.06 -10.76
CA ALA A 139 -5.27 31.85 -11.29
C ALA A 139 -5.92 33.10 -11.95
N LYS A 140 -5.15 34.16 -12.29
CA LYS A 140 -5.65 35.30 -13.06
C LYS A 140 -5.63 35.02 -14.58
N GLY A 141 -6.38 34.04 -15.03
CA GLY A 141 -6.65 33.80 -16.44
C GLY A 141 -6.81 32.33 -16.78
N GLN A 142 -7.98 31.77 -16.54
CA GLN A 142 -8.70 30.77 -17.35
C GLN A 142 -9.69 29.95 -16.51
N GLY A 143 -10.97 30.03 -16.88
CA GLY A 143 -11.95 28.95 -16.72
C GLY A 143 -12.54 28.75 -15.30
N LYS A 144 -13.77 29.18 -15.10
CA LYS A 144 -14.67 28.81 -13.99
C LYS A 144 -14.73 27.29 -13.83
N GLY A 145 -14.31 26.76 -12.66
CA GLY A 145 -14.66 25.39 -12.29
C GLY A 145 -13.54 24.49 -11.74
N ARG A 146 -12.54 25.02 -11.01
CA ARG A 146 -11.64 24.19 -10.18
C ARG A 146 -11.59 24.76 -8.78
N GLY A 147 -12.04 23.94 -7.81
CA GLY A 147 -11.91 24.22 -6.41
C GLY A 147 -10.45 24.51 -6.04
N THR A 148 -10.27 25.46 -5.17
CA THR A 148 -9.01 25.95 -4.62
C THR A 148 -8.42 24.97 -3.62
N GLU A 149 -8.11 23.73 -4.03
CA GLU A 149 -7.17 22.88 -3.29
C GLU A 149 -5.81 23.09 -3.95
N GLY A 150 -4.83 23.54 -3.17
CA GLY A 150 -3.47 23.79 -3.59
C GLY A 150 -2.86 22.63 -4.37
N ASN A 151 -1.82 22.87 -5.10
CA ASN A 151 -1.18 21.89 -6.00
C ASN A 151 -0.49 20.76 -5.20
N LEU A 152 -1.30 19.96 -4.49
CA LEU A 152 -0.85 18.76 -3.76
C LEU A 152 -0.39 17.73 -4.80
N ARG A 153 0.89 17.79 -5.19
CA ARG A 153 1.50 16.84 -6.12
C ARG A 153 2.67 16.14 -5.43
N LEU A 154 2.74 14.82 -5.61
CA LEU A 154 3.84 14.02 -5.07
C LEU A 154 5.21 14.62 -5.38
N GLU A 155 5.46 15.05 -6.62
CA GLU A 155 6.76 15.61 -7.02
C GLU A 155 7.15 16.86 -6.19
N GLY A 156 6.19 17.76 -5.93
CA GLY A 156 6.42 18.93 -5.09
C GLY A 156 6.66 18.56 -3.63
N PHE A 157 5.87 17.61 -3.11
CA PHE A 157 6.02 17.10 -1.76
C PHE A 157 7.36 16.39 -1.55
N TYR A 158 7.71 15.47 -2.44
CA TYR A 158 8.96 14.70 -2.35
C TYR A 158 10.20 15.60 -2.44
N ARG A 159 10.19 16.58 -3.35
CA ARG A 159 11.25 17.58 -3.42
C ARG A 159 11.40 18.32 -2.09
N TRP A 160 10.30 18.80 -1.52
CA TRP A 160 10.30 19.49 -0.24
C TRP A 160 10.80 18.60 0.92
N VAL A 161 10.42 17.31 0.95
CA VAL A 161 10.92 16.35 1.94
C VAL A 161 12.44 16.15 1.79
N ARG A 162 12.94 16.01 0.56
CA ARG A 162 14.39 15.87 0.30
C ARG A 162 15.18 17.10 0.77
N GLU A 163 14.69 18.30 0.47
CA GLU A 163 15.31 19.56 0.91
C GLU A 163 15.29 19.68 2.44
N ARG A 164 14.20 19.30 3.10
CA ARG A 164 14.03 19.42 4.55
C ARG A 164 14.87 18.42 5.35
N HIS A 165 15.01 17.22 4.86
CA HIS A 165 15.74 16.13 5.52
C HIS A 165 17.11 15.85 4.89
N GLU A 166 17.55 16.69 3.97
CA GLU A 166 18.84 16.61 3.27
C GLU A 166 19.08 15.25 2.55
N LEU A 167 17.99 14.59 2.09
CA LEU A 167 18.05 13.27 1.48
C LEU A 167 18.56 13.33 0.03
N LEU A 168 19.66 12.63 -0.26
CA LEU A 168 20.32 12.62 -1.57
C LEU A 168 20.59 14.05 -2.09
N MET A 169 21.08 14.92 -1.20
CA MET A 169 21.42 16.31 -1.51
C MET A 169 22.94 16.53 -1.49
N ASP A 170 23.40 17.42 -2.38
CA ASP A 170 24.73 18.03 -2.37
C ASP A 170 24.53 19.54 -2.17
N GLY A 171 24.55 19.98 -0.92
CA GLY A 171 24.12 21.30 -0.52
C GLY A 171 22.66 21.54 -0.88
N ASP A 172 22.36 22.56 -1.67
CA ASP A 172 21.00 22.94 -2.13
C ASP A 172 20.55 22.24 -3.43
N ARG A 173 21.34 21.31 -3.96
CA ARG A 173 21.05 20.61 -5.22
C ARG A 173 20.86 19.10 -5.00
N PRO A 174 19.97 18.47 -5.78
CA PRO A 174 19.85 17.04 -5.74
C PRO A 174 21.11 16.38 -6.31
N VAL A 175 21.56 15.31 -5.67
CA VAL A 175 22.63 14.44 -6.19
C VAL A 175 22.30 14.03 -7.63
N GLY A 176 23.30 14.09 -8.51
CA GLY A 176 23.11 13.80 -9.95
C GLY A 176 22.34 14.86 -10.73
N GLY A 177 22.02 16.01 -10.12
CA GLY A 177 21.38 17.16 -10.78
C GLY A 177 19.91 16.99 -11.15
N ARG A 178 19.30 15.86 -10.82
CA ARG A 178 17.90 15.53 -11.12
C ARG A 178 17.11 15.18 -9.86
N TRP A 179 15.89 15.73 -9.75
CA TRP A 179 15.00 15.46 -8.61
C TRP A 179 14.32 14.09 -8.68
N ASN A 180 14.17 13.53 -9.87
CA ASN A 180 13.41 12.33 -10.13
C ASN A 180 14.09 11.51 -11.21
N LEU A 181 14.36 10.24 -10.94
CA LEU A 181 14.97 9.26 -11.84
C LEU A 181 14.00 8.15 -12.28
N ASP A 182 12.69 8.29 -11.98
CA ASP A 182 11.64 7.33 -12.29
C ASP A 182 11.59 6.89 -13.79
N HIS A 183 11.99 7.78 -14.69
CA HIS A 183 12.06 7.43 -16.11
C HIS A 183 13.10 6.33 -16.39
N ASP A 184 14.16 6.28 -15.60
CA ASP A 184 15.26 5.32 -15.76
C ASP A 184 14.91 3.95 -15.11
N ASN A 185 13.75 3.85 -14.44
CA ASN A 185 13.28 2.70 -13.66
C ASN A 185 12.05 2.00 -14.27
N ARG A 186 11.89 2.03 -15.58
CA ARG A 186 10.71 1.47 -16.28
C ARG A 186 11.08 0.49 -17.39
N GLU A 187 12.16 -0.22 -17.20
CA GLU A 187 12.58 -1.25 -18.14
C GLU A 187 11.66 -2.49 -18.05
N PRO A 188 11.28 -3.07 -19.20
CA PRO A 188 10.57 -4.35 -19.20
C PRO A 188 11.49 -5.46 -18.66
N PRO A 189 10.93 -6.60 -18.22
CA PRO A 189 11.77 -7.72 -17.83
C PRO A 189 12.61 -8.19 -19.01
N PRO A 190 13.83 -8.73 -18.77
CA PRO A 190 14.67 -9.29 -19.83
C PRO A 190 13.96 -10.44 -20.55
N ARG A 191 14.03 -10.46 -21.87
CA ARG A 191 13.33 -11.47 -22.67
C ARG A 191 13.88 -12.87 -22.41
N GLY A 192 12.97 -13.82 -22.19
CA GLY A 192 13.31 -15.23 -21.99
C GLY A 192 13.90 -15.55 -20.63
N GLN A 193 13.89 -14.61 -19.70
CA GLN A 193 14.26 -14.83 -18.30
C GLN A 193 13.02 -14.97 -17.44
N GLU A 194 12.99 -15.97 -16.57
CA GLU A 194 11.94 -16.19 -15.59
C GLU A 194 12.21 -15.47 -14.26
N THR A 195 13.46 -15.01 -14.04
CA THR A 195 13.92 -14.28 -12.85
C THR A 195 14.90 -13.18 -13.26
N LEU A 196 15.11 -12.19 -12.37
CA LEU A 196 16.13 -11.15 -12.59
C LEU A 196 17.56 -11.57 -12.18
N ASP A 197 17.77 -12.81 -11.76
CA ASP A 197 19.05 -13.31 -11.23
C ASP A 197 19.58 -12.48 -10.03
N VAL A 198 18.64 -11.98 -9.23
CA VAL A 198 18.94 -11.24 -8.00
C VAL A 198 18.78 -12.18 -6.80
N ARG A 199 19.69 -12.08 -5.83
CA ARG A 199 19.60 -12.87 -4.61
C ARG A 199 18.20 -12.76 -3.99
N GLY A 200 17.57 -13.90 -3.66
CA GLY A 200 16.23 -13.96 -3.06
C GLY A 200 16.13 -13.09 -1.79
N PRO A 201 14.93 -12.63 -1.42
CA PRO A 201 14.74 -11.84 -0.22
C PRO A 201 15.07 -12.66 1.04
N TRP A 202 15.49 -11.98 2.10
CA TRP A 202 15.63 -12.60 3.40
C TRP A 202 14.27 -13.16 3.88
N ARG A 203 14.29 -14.32 4.51
CA ARG A 203 13.08 -14.97 5.06
C ARG A 203 13.27 -15.24 6.55
N PRO A 204 12.23 -14.99 7.37
CA PRO A 204 12.24 -15.35 8.78
C PRO A 204 12.15 -16.86 9.00
N SER A 205 12.56 -17.31 10.18
CA SER A 205 12.20 -18.61 10.71
C SER A 205 11.09 -18.45 11.73
N GLU A 206 10.14 -19.35 11.73
CA GLU A 206 9.08 -19.42 12.74
C GLU A 206 9.57 -20.09 14.01
N ASP A 207 8.92 -19.75 15.13
CA ASP A 207 9.18 -20.33 16.45
C ASP A 207 7.86 -20.67 17.17
N GLU A 208 7.95 -21.04 18.44
CA GLU A 208 6.82 -21.45 19.28
C GLU A 208 5.71 -20.37 19.37
N ILE A 209 6.07 -19.09 19.29
CA ILE A 209 5.08 -17.99 19.31
C ILE A 209 4.27 -17.97 18.01
N ASP A 210 4.92 -18.17 16.88
CA ASP A 210 4.25 -18.25 15.57
C ASP A 210 3.29 -19.46 15.53
N GLU A 211 3.71 -20.60 16.08
CA GLU A 211 2.90 -21.82 16.19
C GLU A 211 1.68 -21.61 17.10
N GLU A 212 1.87 -20.97 18.26
CA GLU A 212 0.76 -20.64 19.18
C GLU A 212 -0.28 -19.76 18.49
N VAL A 213 0.15 -18.75 17.74
CA VAL A 213 -0.76 -17.89 16.96
C VAL A 213 -1.54 -18.71 15.95
N ARG A 214 -0.88 -19.61 15.20
CA ARG A 214 -1.54 -20.45 14.19
C ARG A 214 -2.60 -21.34 14.82
N HIS A 215 -2.30 -21.96 15.97
CA HIS A 215 -3.26 -22.75 16.73
C HIS A 215 -4.47 -21.92 17.19
N ASP A 216 -4.27 -20.68 17.64
CA ASP A 216 -5.37 -19.79 18.01
C ASP A 216 -6.25 -19.44 16.80
N LEU A 217 -5.65 -19.12 15.65
CA LEU A 217 -6.38 -18.83 14.42
C LEU A 217 -7.19 -20.04 13.94
N ASP A 218 -6.60 -21.25 13.98
CA ASP A 218 -7.28 -22.50 13.63
C ASP A 218 -8.48 -22.75 14.53
N ARG A 219 -8.33 -22.54 15.84
CA ARG A 219 -9.40 -22.71 16.81
C ARG A 219 -10.53 -21.72 16.54
N TRP A 220 -10.24 -20.42 16.41
CA TRP A 220 -11.27 -19.39 16.21
C TRP A 220 -12.02 -19.58 14.89
N GLU A 221 -11.34 -20.01 13.84
CA GLU A 221 -11.99 -20.29 12.55
C GLU A 221 -12.88 -21.52 12.62
N ARG A 222 -12.40 -22.63 13.23
CA ARG A 222 -13.18 -23.85 13.45
C ARG A 222 -14.43 -23.60 14.32
N ASP A 223 -14.29 -22.74 15.34
CA ASP A 223 -15.38 -22.41 16.26
C ASP A 223 -16.34 -21.36 15.67
N GLY A 224 -16.11 -20.90 14.42
CA GLY A 224 -16.94 -19.94 13.70
C GLY A 224 -16.85 -18.50 14.25
N GLU A 225 -15.84 -18.21 15.05
CA GLU A 225 -15.67 -16.89 15.66
C GLU A 225 -15.08 -15.86 14.70
N VAL A 226 -14.27 -16.30 13.74
CA VAL A 226 -13.64 -15.50 12.67
C VAL A 226 -13.70 -16.28 11.36
N SER A 227 -13.50 -15.58 10.25
CA SER A 227 -13.29 -16.18 8.93
C SER A 227 -12.16 -15.46 8.22
N PHE A 228 -11.39 -16.19 7.43
CA PHE A 228 -10.26 -15.65 6.69
C PHE A 228 -10.44 -15.81 5.18
N VAL A 229 -9.62 -15.09 4.41
CA VAL A 229 -9.41 -15.29 2.99
C VAL A 229 -7.93 -15.62 2.76
N GLY A 230 -7.62 -16.28 1.67
CA GLY A 230 -6.28 -16.69 1.34
C GLY A 230 -5.75 -17.83 2.22
N ARG A 231 -4.47 -18.09 2.13
CA ARG A 231 -3.79 -19.20 2.79
C ARG A 231 -2.83 -18.69 3.87
N ASP A 232 -2.57 -19.54 4.84
CA ASP A 232 -1.47 -19.38 5.77
C ASP A 232 -0.38 -20.38 5.37
N GLY A 233 0.82 -19.90 5.26
CA GLY A 233 2.02 -20.69 5.02
C GLY A 233 3.14 -20.22 5.93
N PRO A 234 4.40 -20.64 5.70
CA PRO A 234 5.53 -20.09 6.42
C PRO A 234 5.54 -18.56 6.36
N ARG A 235 5.81 -17.91 7.48
CA ARG A 235 5.84 -16.45 7.60
C ARG A 235 6.86 -15.85 6.61
N LEU A 236 6.40 -14.94 5.76
CA LEU A 236 7.23 -14.34 4.71
C LEU A 236 7.87 -13.01 5.15
N PHE A 237 7.34 -12.40 6.20
CA PHE A 237 7.71 -11.07 6.66
C PHE A 237 8.22 -11.09 8.09
N PRO A 238 9.12 -10.16 8.44
CA PRO A 238 9.59 -10.00 9.80
C PRO A 238 8.47 -9.73 10.81
N ALA A 239 8.51 -10.39 11.97
CA ALA A 239 7.65 -10.16 13.12
C ALA A 239 8.39 -9.48 14.29
N THR A 240 9.72 -9.41 14.25
CA THR A 240 10.52 -8.76 15.28
C THR A 240 11.38 -7.64 14.71
N ARG A 241 11.79 -6.68 15.57
CA ARG A 241 12.73 -5.62 15.20
C ARG A 241 14.05 -6.20 14.67
N ARG A 242 14.56 -7.25 15.29
CA ARG A 242 15.80 -7.90 14.88
C ARG A 242 15.70 -8.46 13.47
N GLU A 243 14.63 -9.18 13.18
CA GLU A 243 14.35 -9.72 11.84
C GLU A 243 14.18 -8.62 10.81
N ALA A 244 13.42 -7.57 11.15
CA ALA A 244 13.18 -6.43 10.26
C ALA A 244 14.48 -5.72 9.86
N ARG A 245 15.39 -5.49 10.80
CA ARG A 245 16.73 -4.93 10.52
C ARG A 245 17.60 -5.87 9.69
N THR A 246 17.50 -7.17 9.92
CA THR A 246 18.23 -8.16 9.11
C THR A 246 17.71 -8.16 7.67
N ALA A 247 16.39 -8.11 7.47
CA ALA A 247 15.78 -8.00 6.15
C ALA A 247 16.18 -6.69 5.43
N LEU A 248 16.19 -5.55 6.14
CA LEU A 248 16.65 -4.27 5.61
C LEU A 248 18.11 -4.32 5.15
N ARG A 249 19.02 -4.81 6.00
CA ARG A 249 20.45 -4.95 5.64
C ARG A 249 20.65 -5.90 4.47
N HIS A 250 19.92 -7.01 4.44
CA HIS A 250 19.97 -7.96 3.32
C HIS A 250 19.51 -7.31 2.02
N PHE A 251 18.42 -6.54 2.06
CA PHE A 251 17.93 -5.79 0.90
C PHE A 251 19.00 -4.81 0.39
N VAL A 252 19.54 -3.98 1.28
CA VAL A 252 20.55 -2.97 0.91
C VAL A 252 21.80 -3.63 0.31
N ALA A 253 22.30 -4.70 0.94
CA ALA A 253 23.53 -5.35 0.50
C ALA A 253 23.41 -6.17 -0.78
N HIS A 254 22.21 -6.70 -1.10
CA HIS A 254 22.08 -7.72 -2.17
C HIS A 254 21.05 -7.41 -3.23
N ARG A 255 20.15 -6.46 -3.00
CA ARG A 255 18.98 -6.25 -3.87
C ARG A 255 18.79 -4.79 -4.29
N LEU A 256 19.25 -3.83 -3.47
CA LEU A 256 19.07 -2.40 -3.73
C LEU A 256 19.69 -1.98 -5.07
N ALA A 257 20.87 -2.50 -5.40
CA ALA A 257 21.53 -2.16 -6.67
C ALA A 257 20.68 -2.52 -7.91
N GLY A 258 19.94 -3.62 -7.84
CA GLY A 258 19.03 -4.06 -8.92
C GLY A 258 17.60 -3.55 -8.80
N PHE A 259 17.29 -2.73 -7.80
CA PHE A 259 15.91 -2.30 -7.51
C PHE A 259 15.32 -1.41 -8.62
N GLY A 260 16.11 -0.43 -9.11
CA GLY A 260 15.61 0.62 -10.00
C GLY A 260 15.16 0.12 -11.36
N PRO A 261 16.03 -0.42 -12.23
CA PRO A 261 15.72 -0.61 -13.66
C PRO A 261 14.40 -1.32 -13.94
N HIS A 262 14.13 -2.41 -13.20
CA HIS A 262 12.95 -3.26 -13.39
C HIS A 262 11.89 -3.10 -12.29
N GLU A 263 11.80 -1.93 -11.65
CA GLU A 263 10.83 -1.63 -10.59
C GLU A 263 9.38 -1.88 -11.04
N ASP A 264 9.09 -1.62 -12.32
CA ASP A 264 7.77 -1.77 -12.94
C ASP A 264 7.56 -3.12 -13.66
N ALA A 265 8.55 -4.02 -13.70
CA ALA A 265 8.44 -5.30 -14.35
C ALA A 265 7.59 -6.30 -13.55
N MET A 266 7.08 -7.33 -14.21
CA MET A 266 6.31 -8.42 -13.60
C MET A 266 6.76 -9.76 -14.17
N LEU A 267 7.07 -10.73 -13.31
CA LEU A 267 7.43 -12.10 -13.73
C LEU A 267 6.61 -13.13 -12.94
N ALA A 268 6.11 -14.15 -13.63
CA ALA A 268 5.27 -15.17 -12.99
C ALA A 268 6.05 -16.02 -11.97
N ALA A 269 7.25 -16.42 -12.31
CA ALA A 269 8.11 -17.24 -11.46
C ALA A 269 8.86 -16.44 -10.40
N ASP A 270 9.01 -15.11 -10.57
CA ASP A 270 9.67 -14.22 -9.60
C ASP A 270 8.77 -13.03 -9.24
N PRO A 271 7.74 -13.25 -8.40
CA PRO A 271 6.80 -12.19 -8.03
C PRO A 271 7.42 -11.08 -7.16
N VAL A 272 8.63 -11.29 -6.65
CA VAL A 272 9.34 -10.34 -5.78
C VAL A 272 10.30 -9.47 -6.55
N LEU A 273 10.91 -9.97 -7.62
CA LEU A 273 11.95 -9.26 -8.37
C LEU A 273 13.04 -8.70 -7.43
N SER A 274 13.35 -7.41 -7.54
CA SER A 274 14.26 -6.71 -6.63
C SER A 274 13.56 -5.93 -5.52
N HIS A 275 12.24 -6.08 -5.32
CA HIS A 275 11.52 -5.33 -4.28
C HIS A 275 11.97 -5.70 -2.87
N SER A 276 11.89 -4.70 -1.96
CA SER A 276 12.47 -4.80 -0.61
C SER A 276 11.68 -5.68 0.36
N LEU A 277 10.36 -5.84 0.18
CA LEU A 277 9.43 -6.48 1.13
C LEU A 277 9.39 -5.80 2.51
N LEU A 278 9.77 -4.53 2.60
CA LEU A 278 9.81 -3.78 3.87
C LEU A 278 8.49 -3.09 4.22
N SER A 279 7.48 -3.14 3.35
CA SER A 279 6.17 -2.51 3.60
C SER A 279 5.49 -3.06 4.86
N ALA A 280 5.47 -4.37 5.06
CA ALA A 280 4.87 -4.98 6.25
C ALA A 280 5.61 -4.60 7.54
N PRO A 281 6.94 -4.77 7.69
CA PRO A 281 7.63 -4.36 8.91
C PRO A 281 7.62 -2.84 9.16
N LEU A 282 7.55 -1.99 8.12
CA LEU A 282 7.33 -0.55 8.28
C LEU A 282 5.94 -0.24 8.81
N ASN A 283 4.91 -0.94 8.33
CA ASN A 283 3.52 -0.73 8.75
C ASN A 283 3.21 -1.33 10.13
N LEU A 284 3.96 -2.34 10.57
CA LEU A 284 3.96 -2.82 11.96
C LEU A 284 4.76 -1.90 12.90
N GLY A 285 5.43 -0.88 12.36
CA GLY A 285 6.30 0.01 13.12
C GLY A 285 7.58 -0.66 13.62
N LEU A 286 7.96 -1.83 13.09
CA LEU A 286 9.21 -2.51 13.46
C LEU A 286 10.45 -1.80 12.92
N LEU A 287 10.33 -1.10 11.79
CA LEU A 287 11.37 -0.26 11.20
C LEU A 287 11.01 1.22 11.31
N ASP A 288 12.01 2.04 11.53
CA ASP A 288 11.92 3.48 11.36
C ASP A 288 12.19 3.81 9.88
N PRO A 289 11.34 4.61 9.19
CA PRO A 289 11.59 5.01 7.81
C PRO A 289 12.91 5.77 7.64
N ALA A 290 13.36 6.55 8.64
CA ALA A 290 14.65 7.24 8.61
C ALA A 290 15.81 6.24 8.45
N GLU A 291 15.83 5.17 9.25
CA GLU A 291 16.88 4.12 9.15
C GLU A 291 16.92 3.47 7.76
N CYS A 292 15.74 3.30 7.12
CA CYS A 292 15.68 2.71 5.78
C CYS A 292 16.32 3.63 4.72
N VAL A 293 16.05 4.92 4.82
CA VAL A 293 16.55 5.93 3.88
C VAL A 293 18.06 6.16 4.10
N GLU A 294 18.50 6.28 5.35
CA GLU A 294 19.90 6.47 5.72
C GLU A 294 20.78 5.34 5.19
N LEU A 295 20.41 4.08 5.43
CA LEU A 295 21.18 2.93 4.93
C LEU A 295 21.22 2.85 3.40
N ALA A 296 20.15 3.25 2.71
CA ALA A 296 20.16 3.29 1.25
C ALA A 296 21.08 4.40 0.72
N GLU A 297 21.07 5.58 1.35
CA GLU A 297 21.97 6.68 1.00
C GLU A 297 23.43 6.36 1.28
N GLU A 298 23.73 5.72 2.42
CA GLU A 298 25.06 5.21 2.76
C GLU A 298 25.58 4.26 1.66
N ALA A 299 24.75 3.31 1.19
CA ALA A 299 25.11 2.41 0.10
C ALA A 299 25.42 3.14 -1.21
N TYR A 300 24.66 4.20 -1.55
CA TYR A 300 24.99 5.05 -2.69
C TYR A 300 26.34 5.76 -2.52
N ARG A 301 26.56 6.40 -1.36
CA ARG A 301 27.81 7.14 -1.08
C ARG A 301 29.04 6.23 -1.02
N ALA A 302 28.86 4.97 -0.64
CA ALA A 302 29.90 3.93 -0.68
C ALA A 302 30.18 3.40 -2.10
N GLY A 303 29.29 3.66 -3.08
CA GLY A 303 29.39 3.14 -4.43
C GLY A 303 28.80 1.72 -4.60
N ASP A 304 28.08 1.20 -3.61
CA ASP A 304 27.51 -0.15 -3.60
C ASP A 304 26.20 -0.25 -4.40
N ALA A 305 25.51 0.89 -4.61
CA ALA A 305 24.27 0.93 -5.36
C ALA A 305 24.19 2.17 -6.28
N PRO A 306 23.62 2.05 -7.51
CA PRO A 306 23.51 3.16 -8.43
C PRO A 306 22.40 4.14 -8.00
N LEU A 307 22.58 5.41 -8.38
CA LEU A 307 21.69 6.50 -7.95
C LEU A 307 20.21 6.28 -8.31
N ASN A 308 19.90 5.75 -9.50
CA ASN A 308 18.53 5.51 -9.91
C ASN A 308 17.80 4.48 -9.01
N SER A 309 18.49 3.44 -8.57
CA SER A 309 17.96 2.45 -7.64
C SER A 309 17.75 3.03 -6.25
N VAL A 310 18.74 3.79 -5.75
CA VAL A 310 18.65 4.40 -4.42
C VAL A 310 17.61 5.51 -4.38
N GLU A 311 17.59 6.41 -5.38
CA GLU A 311 16.56 7.45 -5.49
C GLU A 311 15.17 6.84 -5.64
N GLY A 312 15.02 5.79 -6.45
CA GLY A 312 13.77 5.04 -6.59
C GLY A 312 13.28 4.51 -5.23
N PHE A 313 14.15 3.86 -4.46
CA PHE A 313 13.79 3.34 -3.13
C PHE A 313 13.47 4.47 -2.14
N VAL A 314 14.30 5.50 -2.04
CA VAL A 314 14.07 6.67 -1.17
C VAL A 314 12.73 7.34 -1.52
N ARG A 315 12.39 7.43 -2.80
CA ARG A 315 11.11 7.98 -3.26
C ARG A 315 9.91 7.15 -2.82
N GLN A 316 10.02 5.83 -2.70
CA GLN A 316 8.95 5.00 -2.16
C GLN A 316 8.74 5.26 -0.65
N ILE A 317 9.81 5.47 0.12
CA ILE A 317 9.75 5.69 1.58
C ILE A 317 9.42 7.16 1.90
N ALA A 318 10.30 8.08 1.52
CA ALA A 318 10.21 9.51 1.87
C ALA A 318 9.24 10.30 0.96
N GLY A 319 8.90 9.75 -0.21
CA GLY A 319 7.92 10.31 -1.13
C GLY A 319 6.55 9.67 -0.94
N TRP A 320 6.30 8.53 -1.56
CA TRP A 320 4.97 7.91 -1.63
C TRP A 320 4.38 7.56 -0.26
N ARG A 321 5.14 6.90 0.62
CA ARG A 321 4.63 6.47 1.93
C ARG A 321 4.21 7.66 2.79
N GLU A 322 5.08 8.68 2.87
CA GLU A 322 4.77 9.91 3.61
C GLU A 322 3.60 10.68 2.99
N TYR A 323 3.61 10.84 1.66
CA TYR A 323 2.54 11.54 0.94
C TYR A 323 1.16 10.91 1.15
N VAL A 324 1.07 9.59 1.02
CA VAL A 324 -0.18 8.83 1.20
C VAL A 324 -0.69 8.94 2.66
N TRP A 325 0.22 8.84 3.64
CA TRP A 325 -0.11 9.05 5.05
C TRP A 325 -0.74 10.41 5.31
N HIS A 326 -0.12 11.47 4.81
CA HIS A 326 -0.62 12.81 5.01
C HIS A 326 -1.91 13.09 4.23
N LEU A 327 -2.05 12.58 3.02
CA LEU A 327 -3.30 12.70 2.26
C LEU A 327 -4.46 11.99 2.95
N TYR A 328 -4.22 10.83 3.59
CA TYR A 328 -5.26 10.14 4.36
C TYR A 328 -5.87 11.06 5.42
N TRP A 329 -5.06 11.78 6.17
CA TRP A 329 -5.52 12.71 7.20
C TRP A 329 -6.09 14.02 6.60
N HIS A 330 -5.45 14.56 5.59
CA HIS A 330 -5.82 15.83 4.95
C HIS A 330 -7.19 15.79 4.26
N PHE A 331 -7.49 14.73 3.52
CA PHE A 331 -8.74 14.64 2.76
C PHE A 331 -9.98 14.37 3.62
N GLY A 332 -9.83 13.97 4.85
CA GLY A 332 -10.97 13.75 5.74
C GLY A 332 -11.70 12.42 5.50
N GLU A 333 -12.74 12.19 6.32
CA GLU A 333 -13.51 10.94 6.30
C GLU A 333 -14.31 10.77 5.02
N GLU A 334 -14.88 11.84 4.50
CA GLU A 334 -15.68 11.86 3.26
C GLU A 334 -14.91 11.41 2.01
N TYR A 335 -13.58 11.36 2.08
CA TYR A 335 -12.77 10.91 0.94
C TYR A 335 -13.03 9.46 0.57
N ARG A 336 -13.40 8.61 1.54
CA ARG A 336 -13.78 7.21 1.32
C ARG A 336 -14.98 7.06 0.38
N HIS A 337 -15.89 8.02 0.38
CA HIS A 337 -17.12 8.00 -0.38
C HIS A 337 -17.00 8.65 -1.75
N ARG A 338 -15.77 9.09 -2.13
CA ARG A 338 -15.53 9.67 -3.44
C ARG A 338 -15.72 8.62 -4.54
N ASN A 339 -16.56 8.97 -5.52
CA ASN A 339 -16.85 8.11 -6.66
C ASN A 339 -17.13 8.96 -7.91
N ALA A 340 -16.12 9.65 -8.39
CA ALA A 340 -16.23 10.58 -9.50
C ALA A 340 -16.64 9.91 -10.82
N LEU A 341 -16.34 8.63 -11.00
CA LEU A 341 -16.70 7.85 -12.19
C LEU A 341 -18.08 7.19 -12.06
N ARG A 342 -18.71 7.25 -10.88
CA ARG A 342 -20.01 6.64 -10.57
C ARG A 342 -20.02 5.12 -10.79
N HIS A 343 -18.96 4.46 -10.37
CA HIS A 343 -18.83 3.02 -10.41
C HIS A 343 -19.62 2.39 -9.24
N THR A 344 -20.48 1.43 -9.51
CA THR A 344 -21.40 0.84 -8.52
C THR A 344 -21.51 -0.68 -8.63
N ALA A 345 -20.80 -1.31 -9.56
CA ALA A 345 -20.80 -2.75 -9.70
C ALA A 345 -20.19 -3.41 -8.45
N GLN A 346 -20.78 -4.54 -8.04
CA GLN A 346 -20.27 -5.34 -6.94
C GLN A 346 -18.99 -6.09 -7.38
N LEU A 347 -18.09 -6.36 -6.43
CA LEU A 347 -16.99 -7.27 -6.68
C LEU A 347 -17.56 -8.70 -6.77
N PRO A 348 -17.22 -9.48 -7.82
CA PRO A 348 -17.70 -10.85 -7.94
C PRO A 348 -17.04 -11.78 -6.92
N ASP A 349 -17.72 -12.87 -6.57
CA ASP A 349 -17.30 -13.81 -5.52
C ASP A 349 -15.92 -14.42 -5.82
N TRP A 350 -15.62 -14.75 -7.07
CA TRP A 350 -14.31 -15.28 -7.46
C TRP A 350 -13.16 -14.32 -7.12
N PHE A 351 -13.39 -13.01 -7.21
CA PHE A 351 -12.39 -12.01 -6.83
C PHE A 351 -12.34 -11.81 -5.32
N LEU A 352 -13.52 -11.79 -4.66
CA LEU A 352 -13.64 -11.66 -3.21
C LEU A 352 -12.95 -12.82 -2.47
N ASP A 353 -13.01 -14.02 -3.02
CA ASP A 353 -12.48 -15.26 -2.44
C ASP A 353 -11.08 -15.63 -2.95
N LEU A 354 -10.49 -14.81 -3.81
CA LEU A 354 -9.17 -15.07 -4.41
C LEU A 354 -9.14 -16.39 -5.21
N ASP A 355 -10.25 -16.72 -5.87
CA ASP A 355 -10.36 -17.94 -6.70
C ASP A 355 -9.60 -17.77 -8.02
N ALA A 356 -8.27 -17.92 -7.93
CA ALA A 356 -7.37 -17.82 -9.05
C ALA A 356 -7.60 -18.93 -10.10
N ASP A 357 -8.12 -20.07 -9.66
CA ASP A 357 -8.29 -21.27 -10.50
C ASP A 357 -9.52 -21.13 -11.42
N ALA A 358 -10.49 -20.30 -11.05
CA ALA A 358 -11.62 -19.95 -11.91
C ALA A 358 -11.24 -18.99 -13.06
N VAL A 359 -10.07 -18.34 -13.01
CA VAL A 359 -9.69 -17.25 -13.93
C VAL A 359 -8.85 -17.76 -15.08
N THR A 360 -9.31 -17.56 -16.31
CA THR A 360 -8.61 -17.97 -17.55
C THR A 360 -7.50 -16.99 -17.95
N ALA A 361 -7.67 -15.68 -17.69
CA ALA A 361 -6.66 -14.68 -18.00
C ALA A 361 -5.41 -14.88 -17.14
N HIS A 362 -4.34 -15.42 -17.72
CA HIS A 362 -3.16 -15.86 -16.99
C HIS A 362 -2.53 -14.78 -16.10
N CYS A 363 -2.49 -13.52 -16.55
CA CYS A 363 -1.99 -12.41 -15.71
C CYS A 363 -2.82 -12.21 -14.42
N LEU A 364 -4.13 -12.31 -14.52
CA LEU A 364 -5.03 -12.12 -13.38
C LEU A 364 -5.03 -13.34 -12.46
N SER A 365 -5.08 -14.56 -13.05
CA SER A 365 -4.96 -15.82 -12.32
C SER A 365 -3.66 -15.87 -11.51
N THR A 366 -2.51 -15.60 -12.14
CA THR A 366 -1.19 -15.57 -11.49
C THR A 366 -1.16 -14.58 -10.32
N VAL A 367 -1.63 -13.35 -10.54
CA VAL A 367 -1.59 -12.32 -9.49
C VAL A 367 -2.57 -12.63 -8.34
N LEU A 368 -3.77 -13.15 -8.65
CA LEU A 368 -4.70 -13.60 -7.60
C LEU A 368 -4.12 -14.77 -6.79
N ALA A 369 -3.45 -15.73 -7.45
CA ALA A 369 -2.78 -16.83 -6.76
C ALA A 369 -1.67 -16.33 -5.84
N GLN A 370 -0.86 -15.36 -6.27
CA GLN A 370 0.16 -14.71 -5.43
C GLN A 370 -0.48 -14.09 -4.17
N VAL A 371 -1.59 -13.35 -4.34
CA VAL A 371 -2.30 -12.75 -3.21
C VAL A 371 -2.91 -13.84 -2.33
N ARG A 372 -3.59 -14.86 -2.90
CA ARG A 372 -4.17 -15.97 -2.15
C ARG A 372 -3.15 -16.70 -1.27
N ASP A 373 -1.98 -16.94 -1.82
CA ASP A 373 -0.97 -17.80 -1.19
C ASP A 373 -0.04 -17.03 -0.23
N THR A 374 0.10 -15.69 -0.40
CA THR A 374 1.08 -14.90 0.36
C THR A 374 0.52 -13.64 1.02
N GLY A 375 -0.67 -13.20 0.64
CA GLY A 375 -1.21 -11.89 1.01
C GLY A 375 -0.40 -10.72 0.47
N TRP A 376 0.39 -10.94 -0.61
CA TRP A 376 1.27 -9.90 -1.14
C TRP A 376 1.53 -10.04 -2.64
N THR A 377 1.66 -8.93 -3.30
CA THR A 377 2.33 -8.74 -4.60
C THR A 377 2.83 -7.30 -4.65
N HIS A 378 3.79 -6.96 -5.51
CA HIS A 378 4.32 -5.60 -5.56
C HIS A 378 3.33 -4.60 -6.19
N HIS A 379 3.70 -3.31 -6.24
CA HIS A 379 2.79 -2.22 -6.58
C HIS A 379 2.22 -2.30 -8.01
N ILE A 380 2.98 -2.79 -8.98
CA ILE A 380 2.51 -2.84 -10.39
C ILE A 380 1.40 -3.87 -10.62
N PRO A 381 1.51 -5.15 -10.20
CA PRO A 381 0.37 -6.06 -10.26
C PRO A 381 -0.86 -5.54 -9.50
N ARG A 382 -0.67 -4.89 -8.34
CA ARG A 382 -1.79 -4.25 -7.61
C ARG A 382 -2.49 -3.21 -8.47
N LEU A 383 -1.72 -2.34 -9.12
CA LEU A 383 -2.25 -1.21 -9.88
C LEU A 383 -2.73 -1.60 -11.27
N MET A 384 -1.87 -2.30 -12.03
CA MET A 384 -2.06 -2.50 -13.49
C MET A 384 -2.75 -3.82 -13.83
N VAL A 385 -2.84 -4.76 -12.89
CA VAL A 385 -3.62 -6.00 -13.05
C VAL A 385 -4.89 -5.91 -12.21
N LEU A 386 -4.80 -5.99 -10.89
CA LEU A 386 -5.98 -6.01 -10.00
C LEU A 386 -6.79 -4.71 -10.06
N GLY A 387 -6.16 -3.58 -9.82
CA GLY A 387 -6.80 -2.27 -9.80
C GLY A 387 -7.32 -1.84 -11.17
N SER A 388 -6.57 -2.14 -12.23
CA SER A 388 -6.98 -1.86 -13.61
C SER A 388 -8.21 -2.67 -14.00
N ARG A 389 -8.30 -3.95 -13.59
CA ARG A 389 -9.50 -4.78 -13.79
C ARG A 389 -10.71 -4.17 -13.08
N ALA A 390 -10.59 -3.87 -11.79
CA ALA A 390 -11.64 -3.26 -10.98
C ALA A 390 -12.16 -1.95 -11.61
N LEU A 391 -11.25 -1.11 -12.11
CA LEU A 391 -11.59 0.15 -12.77
C LEU A 391 -12.33 -0.07 -14.10
N GLN A 392 -11.89 -1.04 -14.90
CA GLN A 392 -12.49 -1.37 -16.20
C GLN A 392 -13.91 -1.93 -16.05
N ASP A 393 -14.14 -2.76 -15.05
CA ASP A 393 -15.45 -3.35 -14.77
C ASP A 393 -16.38 -2.38 -14.04
N GLY A 394 -15.85 -1.30 -13.48
CA GLY A 394 -16.65 -0.30 -12.80
C GLY A 394 -17.11 -0.73 -11.42
N TRP A 395 -16.28 -1.49 -10.70
CA TRP A 395 -16.58 -1.90 -9.33
C TRP A 395 -16.57 -0.72 -8.37
N ASP A 396 -17.39 -0.81 -7.32
CA ASP A 396 -17.50 0.25 -6.31
C ASP A 396 -16.15 0.53 -5.64
N PRO A 397 -15.63 1.78 -5.68
CA PRO A 397 -14.31 2.10 -5.17
C PRO A 397 -14.14 1.87 -3.66
N ALA A 398 -15.22 1.99 -2.88
CA ALA A 398 -15.17 1.74 -1.45
C ALA A 398 -15.03 0.23 -1.17
N ALA A 399 -15.75 -0.61 -1.93
CA ALA A 399 -15.62 -2.06 -1.85
C ALA A 399 -14.23 -2.54 -2.32
N VAL A 400 -13.69 -1.97 -3.40
CA VAL A 400 -12.30 -2.24 -3.85
C VAL A 400 -11.30 -1.84 -2.78
N THR A 401 -11.48 -0.69 -2.11
CA THR A 401 -10.60 -0.24 -1.01
C THR A 401 -10.63 -1.21 0.16
N ASP A 402 -11.82 -1.70 0.56
CA ASP A 402 -11.95 -2.69 1.62
C ASP A 402 -11.29 -4.01 1.25
N TRP A 403 -11.44 -4.47 0.00
CA TRP A 403 -10.78 -5.67 -0.52
C TRP A 403 -9.26 -5.57 -0.43
N PHE A 404 -8.65 -4.47 -0.88
CA PHE A 404 -7.20 -4.25 -0.76
C PHE A 404 -6.74 -4.18 0.70
N HIS A 405 -7.54 -3.55 1.57
CA HIS A 405 -7.23 -3.49 3.00
C HIS A 405 -7.18 -4.89 3.63
N ARG A 406 -8.14 -5.76 3.31
CA ARG A 406 -8.24 -7.08 3.95
C ARG A 406 -7.32 -8.14 3.34
N CYS A 407 -7.07 -8.10 2.02
CA CYS A 407 -6.35 -9.16 1.32
C CYS A 407 -4.82 -9.02 1.37
N PHE A 408 -4.28 -7.85 1.73
CA PHE A 408 -2.84 -7.62 1.76
C PHE A 408 -2.29 -7.53 3.19
N VAL A 409 -1.15 -8.17 3.44
CA VAL A 409 -0.46 -8.15 4.75
C VAL A 409 -0.04 -6.74 5.17
N ASP A 410 0.31 -5.90 4.22
CA ASP A 410 0.65 -4.48 4.38
C ASP A 410 -0.55 -3.54 4.14
N GLY A 411 -1.76 -4.09 4.02
CA GLY A 411 -2.99 -3.35 3.77
C GLY A 411 -3.53 -2.67 5.03
N TYR A 412 -3.22 -1.40 5.23
CA TYR A 412 -3.76 -0.56 6.30
C TYR A 412 -4.68 0.51 5.71
N ASP A 413 -5.61 1.03 6.50
CA ASP A 413 -6.61 2.00 6.02
C ASP A 413 -5.94 3.25 5.42
N TRP A 414 -4.93 3.78 6.11
CA TRP A 414 -4.19 4.96 5.65
C TRP A 414 -3.39 4.72 4.35
N VAL A 415 -2.93 3.47 4.12
CA VAL A 415 -2.22 3.10 2.89
C VAL A 415 -3.21 2.92 1.75
N MET A 416 -4.28 2.13 1.99
CA MET A 416 -5.16 1.68 0.91
C MET A 416 -6.11 2.78 0.45
N LEU A 417 -6.65 3.58 1.37
CA LEU A 417 -7.67 4.56 1.02
C LEU A 417 -7.19 5.57 -0.04
N PRO A 418 -6.08 6.30 0.11
CA PRO A 418 -5.63 7.23 -0.93
C PRO A 418 -5.17 6.51 -2.20
N ASN A 419 -4.44 5.38 -2.07
CA ASN A 419 -3.94 4.64 -3.22
C ASN A 419 -5.07 4.05 -4.07
N VAL A 420 -6.15 3.55 -3.46
CA VAL A 420 -7.26 2.97 -4.22
C VAL A 420 -8.17 4.07 -4.73
N VAL A 421 -8.72 4.91 -3.87
CA VAL A 421 -9.67 5.97 -4.28
C VAL A 421 -9.02 6.99 -5.20
N GLY A 422 -7.80 7.45 -4.88
CA GLY A 422 -7.12 8.51 -5.63
C GLY A 422 -6.37 8.02 -6.86
N MET A 423 -5.65 6.90 -6.75
CA MET A 423 -4.79 6.42 -7.82
C MET A 423 -5.44 5.32 -8.65
N SER A 424 -5.71 4.16 -8.03
CA SER A 424 -6.16 2.96 -8.75
C SER A 424 -7.54 3.17 -9.41
N GLN A 425 -8.52 3.69 -8.66
CA GLN A 425 -9.89 3.85 -9.14
C GLN A 425 -10.21 5.26 -9.69
N TYR A 426 -9.29 6.21 -9.55
CA TYR A 426 -9.52 7.61 -10.00
C TYR A 426 -10.85 8.17 -9.48
N ALA A 427 -11.29 7.68 -8.34
CA ALA A 427 -12.60 7.98 -7.77
C ALA A 427 -12.67 9.38 -7.15
N ASP A 428 -11.53 10.00 -6.84
CA ASP A 428 -11.44 11.39 -6.38
C ASP A 428 -11.54 12.42 -7.52
N GLY A 429 -11.57 11.95 -8.77
CA GLY A 429 -11.70 12.80 -9.95
C GLY A 429 -10.45 13.55 -10.33
N GLY A 430 -9.27 13.12 -9.87
CA GLY A 430 -7.98 13.64 -10.26
C GLY A 430 -7.34 14.60 -9.24
N ARG A 431 -7.69 14.47 -7.96
CA ARG A 431 -7.03 15.20 -6.86
C ARG A 431 -5.63 14.67 -6.62
N MET A 432 -5.50 13.35 -6.45
CA MET A 432 -4.21 12.71 -6.19
C MET A 432 -3.42 12.48 -7.48
N THR A 433 -4.05 11.96 -8.53
CA THR A 433 -3.41 11.64 -9.81
C THR A 433 -3.99 12.43 -10.97
N THR A 434 -3.22 12.61 -12.05
CA THR A 434 -3.63 13.42 -13.19
C THR A 434 -4.44 12.68 -14.24
N LYS A 435 -4.47 11.35 -14.18
CA LYS A 435 -5.18 10.46 -15.11
C LYS A 435 -5.52 9.14 -14.42
N PRO A 436 -6.54 8.41 -14.90
CA PRO A 436 -6.76 7.02 -14.47
C PRO A 436 -5.56 6.14 -14.79
N TYR A 437 -5.23 5.21 -13.90
CA TYR A 437 -4.25 4.16 -14.13
C TYR A 437 -4.97 2.91 -14.63
N THR A 438 -5.06 2.78 -15.94
CA THR A 438 -5.62 1.61 -16.62
C THR A 438 -4.88 1.38 -17.92
N SER A 439 -4.82 0.13 -18.34
CA SER A 439 -4.10 -0.28 -19.55
C SER A 439 -4.78 -1.46 -20.23
N GLY A 440 -4.55 -1.57 -21.54
CA GLY A 440 -4.87 -2.81 -22.29
C GLY A 440 -3.78 -3.87 -22.15
N GLY A 441 -4.05 -5.05 -22.70
CA GLY A 441 -3.13 -6.19 -22.71
C GLY A 441 -1.74 -5.91 -23.29
N ALA A 442 -1.62 -4.95 -24.19
CA ALA A 442 -0.33 -4.55 -24.76
C ALA A 442 0.66 -4.01 -23.73
N TYR A 443 0.18 -3.31 -22.67
CA TYR A 443 1.04 -2.89 -21.56
C TYR A 443 1.50 -4.08 -20.74
N ILE A 444 0.56 -4.96 -20.33
CA ILE A 444 0.87 -6.18 -19.58
C ILE A 444 1.87 -7.04 -20.35
N HIS A 445 1.65 -7.24 -21.64
CA HIS A 445 2.57 -8.00 -22.49
C HIS A 445 3.99 -7.43 -22.56
N ARG A 446 4.10 -6.10 -22.58
CA ARG A 446 5.41 -5.44 -22.60
C ARG A 446 6.14 -5.55 -21.28
N MET A 447 5.41 -5.44 -20.16
CA MET A 447 5.98 -5.34 -18.81
C MET A 447 6.01 -6.67 -18.06
N SER A 448 5.60 -7.79 -18.72
CA SER A 448 5.57 -9.10 -18.08
C SER A 448 5.79 -10.25 -19.07
N ASP A 449 6.00 -11.43 -18.50
CA ASP A 449 5.99 -12.71 -19.20
C ASP A 449 4.60 -13.38 -19.25
N PHE A 450 3.58 -12.81 -18.59
CA PHE A 450 2.25 -13.39 -18.38
C PHE A 450 1.49 -13.74 -19.66
N CYS A 451 1.73 -13.01 -20.75
CA CYS A 451 0.95 -13.19 -21.98
C CYS A 451 1.39 -14.37 -22.85
N ALA A 452 2.60 -14.90 -22.65
CA ALA A 452 3.11 -16.00 -23.46
C ALA A 452 2.28 -17.30 -23.30
N PRO A 453 1.96 -17.76 -22.07
CA PRO A 453 1.11 -18.95 -21.87
C PRO A 453 -0.40 -18.64 -21.84
N CYS A 454 -0.82 -17.37 -22.03
CA CYS A 454 -2.21 -16.97 -21.87
C CYS A 454 -3.09 -17.45 -23.04
N ALA A 455 -4.31 -17.90 -22.76
CA ALA A 455 -5.30 -18.26 -23.77
C ALA A 455 -5.75 -17.07 -24.63
N TYR A 456 -5.64 -15.84 -24.09
CA TYR A 456 -6.02 -14.61 -24.76
C TYR A 456 -4.82 -13.91 -25.43
N ARG A 457 -5.08 -13.24 -26.55
CA ARG A 457 -4.07 -12.47 -27.29
C ARG A 457 -4.09 -11.01 -26.85
N PRO A 458 -2.95 -10.45 -26.41
CA PRO A 458 -2.91 -9.11 -25.78
C PRO A 458 -3.37 -7.97 -26.68
N THR A 459 -3.34 -8.12 -28.00
CA THR A 459 -3.75 -7.10 -28.98
C THR A 459 -5.19 -7.24 -29.46
N ASP A 460 -5.77 -8.45 -29.30
CA ASP A 460 -7.10 -8.74 -29.81
C ASP A 460 -8.16 -8.18 -28.84
N ARG A 461 -9.16 -7.53 -29.40
CA ARG A 461 -10.21 -6.82 -28.65
C ARG A 461 -11.60 -7.36 -28.89
N THR A 462 -11.79 -8.21 -29.91
CA THR A 462 -13.04 -8.89 -30.26
C THR A 462 -12.80 -10.38 -30.52
N GLY A 463 -13.85 -11.18 -30.45
CA GLY A 463 -13.80 -12.63 -30.65
C GLY A 463 -13.36 -13.41 -29.40
N GLU A 464 -13.29 -14.74 -29.52
CA GLU A 464 -13.05 -15.67 -28.41
C GLU A 464 -11.70 -15.46 -27.71
N GLN A 465 -10.66 -15.13 -28.47
CA GLN A 465 -9.31 -14.90 -27.95
C GLN A 465 -9.04 -13.43 -27.55
N ALA A 466 -10.06 -12.59 -27.55
CA ALA A 466 -9.92 -11.19 -27.16
C ALA A 466 -9.41 -11.05 -25.74
N CYS A 467 -8.36 -10.23 -25.53
CA CYS A 467 -7.81 -9.99 -24.21
C CYS A 467 -8.78 -9.18 -23.34
N PRO A 468 -9.17 -9.69 -22.15
CA PRO A 468 -10.11 -9.00 -21.26
C PRO A 468 -9.66 -7.58 -20.90
N TYR A 469 -8.37 -7.35 -20.73
CA TYR A 469 -7.80 -6.03 -20.45
C TYR A 469 -7.87 -5.10 -21.67
N THR A 470 -7.66 -5.62 -22.88
CA THR A 470 -7.75 -4.80 -24.09
C THR A 470 -9.19 -4.41 -24.39
N THR A 471 -10.11 -5.35 -24.32
CA THR A 471 -11.56 -5.09 -24.44
C THR A 471 -12.03 -4.13 -23.34
N GLY A 472 -11.71 -4.43 -22.09
CA GLY A 472 -12.08 -3.62 -20.91
C GLY A 472 -11.54 -2.19 -20.98
N TYR A 473 -10.30 -1.99 -21.41
CA TYR A 473 -9.70 -0.66 -21.57
C TYR A 473 -10.50 0.23 -22.54
N TRP A 474 -10.84 -0.30 -23.71
CA TRP A 474 -11.60 0.47 -24.70
C TRP A 474 -13.05 0.70 -24.27
N ALA A 475 -13.68 -0.30 -23.65
CA ALA A 475 -15.01 -0.17 -23.07
C ALA A 475 -15.05 0.89 -21.95
N PHE A 476 -14.03 0.92 -21.08
CA PHE A 476 -13.86 1.96 -20.06
C PHE A 476 -13.72 3.37 -20.68
N LEU A 477 -12.86 3.54 -21.69
CA LEU A 477 -12.71 4.82 -22.38
C LEU A 477 -14.02 5.26 -23.03
N HIS A 478 -14.77 4.35 -23.63
CA HIS A 478 -16.08 4.63 -24.24
C HIS A 478 -17.10 5.06 -23.19
N ARG A 479 -17.25 4.31 -22.09
CA ARG A 479 -18.15 4.59 -20.97
C ARG A 479 -17.91 5.99 -20.38
N HIS A 480 -16.67 6.41 -20.26
CA HIS A 480 -16.28 7.68 -19.65
C HIS A 480 -15.82 8.73 -20.66
N ARG A 481 -16.18 8.59 -21.95
CA ARG A 481 -15.70 9.40 -23.06
C ARG A 481 -15.79 10.91 -22.79
N THR A 482 -16.95 11.39 -22.37
CA THR A 482 -17.19 12.83 -22.15
C THR A 482 -16.25 13.39 -21.08
N ARG A 483 -16.09 12.68 -19.98
CA ARG A 483 -15.25 13.12 -18.87
C ARG A 483 -13.76 13.06 -19.22
N LEU A 484 -13.33 11.95 -19.82
CA LEU A 484 -11.92 11.71 -20.15
C LEU A 484 -11.45 12.56 -21.33
N ALA A 485 -12.32 12.95 -22.24
CA ALA A 485 -12.00 13.88 -23.33
C ALA A 485 -11.63 15.28 -22.83
N ALA A 486 -12.19 15.70 -21.69
CA ALA A 486 -11.88 16.98 -21.06
C ALA A 486 -10.50 17.01 -20.36
N ASN A 487 -9.88 15.85 -20.14
CA ASN A 487 -8.57 15.74 -19.52
C ASN A 487 -7.48 15.62 -20.62
N HIS A 488 -6.57 16.59 -20.68
CA HIS A 488 -5.51 16.65 -21.70
C HIS A 488 -4.62 15.40 -21.76
N ARG A 489 -4.45 14.67 -20.63
CA ARG A 489 -3.65 13.44 -20.58
C ARG A 489 -4.37 12.22 -21.15
N THR A 490 -5.71 12.20 -21.18
CA THR A 490 -6.52 11.10 -21.68
C THR A 490 -7.20 11.41 -23.01
N ALA A 491 -7.29 12.68 -23.39
CA ALA A 491 -7.97 13.13 -24.63
C ALA A 491 -7.46 12.42 -25.90
N ARG A 492 -6.14 12.15 -25.98
CA ARG A 492 -5.56 11.44 -27.12
C ARG A 492 -6.03 9.99 -27.18
N ALA A 493 -6.11 9.31 -26.04
CA ALA A 493 -6.60 7.92 -25.96
C ALA A 493 -8.10 7.86 -26.33
N VAL A 494 -8.90 8.80 -25.82
CA VAL A 494 -10.33 8.91 -26.16
C VAL A 494 -10.55 9.12 -27.65
N LYS A 495 -9.75 9.98 -28.30
CA LYS A 495 -9.79 10.16 -29.78
C LYS A 495 -9.43 8.88 -30.54
N GLY A 496 -8.74 7.93 -29.90
CA GLY A 496 -8.47 6.62 -30.47
C GLY A 496 -9.75 5.80 -30.73
N LEU A 497 -10.81 6.00 -29.91
CA LEU A 497 -12.10 5.34 -30.10
C LEU A 497 -12.71 5.59 -31.51
N ASP A 498 -12.55 6.81 -32.05
CA ASP A 498 -13.11 7.18 -33.35
C ASP A 498 -12.45 6.45 -34.53
N ARG A 499 -11.31 5.79 -34.28
CA ARG A 499 -10.56 5.01 -35.28
C ARG A 499 -10.88 3.52 -35.24
N LEU A 500 -11.63 3.06 -34.20
CA LEU A 500 -11.99 1.67 -34.04
C LEU A 500 -13.18 1.33 -34.96
N LYS A 501 -12.93 0.52 -35.99
CA LYS A 501 -13.97 0.05 -36.91
C LYS A 501 -14.90 -0.99 -36.27
N ASP A 502 -14.37 -1.70 -35.27
CA ASP A 502 -14.98 -2.81 -34.53
C ASP A 502 -15.49 -2.40 -33.14
N LEU A 503 -15.68 -1.09 -32.89
CA LEU A 503 -16.11 -0.59 -31.55
C LEU A 503 -17.42 -1.23 -31.07
N ARG A 504 -18.39 -1.44 -31.95
CA ARG A 504 -19.67 -2.06 -31.58
C ARG A 504 -19.48 -3.50 -31.10
N GLU A 505 -18.78 -4.33 -31.90
CA GLU A 505 -18.46 -5.71 -31.56
C GLU A 505 -17.63 -5.81 -30.27
N LEU A 506 -16.68 -4.89 -30.05
CA LEU A 506 -15.91 -4.79 -28.84
C LEU A 506 -16.81 -4.55 -27.61
N LEU A 507 -17.77 -3.64 -27.70
CA LEU A 507 -18.70 -3.34 -26.59
C LEU A 507 -19.64 -4.52 -26.32
N GLU A 508 -20.08 -5.23 -27.34
CA GLU A 508 -20.83 -6.48 -27.23
C GLU A 508 -19.99 -7.55 -26.52
N THR A 509 -18.74 -7.78 -26.95
CA THR A 509 -17.78 -8.70 -26.30
C THR A 509 -17.54 -8.33 -24.82
N ALA A 510 -17.46 -7.04 -24.49
CA ALA A 510 -17.29 -6.59 -23.10
C ALA A 510 -18.53 -6.87 -22.25
N ALA A 511 -19.72 -6.65 -22.82
CA ALA A 511 -21.01 -6.88 -22.15
C ALA A 511 -21.29 -8.39 -21.92
N ASP A 512 -20.99 -9.24 -22.90
CA ASP A 512 -21.21 -10.67 -22.81
C ASP A 512 -20.34 -11.37 -21.74
N ARG A 513 -19.18 -10.79 -21.40
CA ARG A 513 -18.35 -11.31 -20.30
C ARG A 513 -18.98 -11.09 -18.94
N GLY A 514 -19.67 -9.98 -18.73
CA GLY A 514 -20.31 -9.65 -17.45
C GLY A 514 -19.37 -9.86 -16.26
N ASP A 515 -19.87 -10.52 -15.20
CA ASP A 515 -19.14 -10.85 -13.98
C ASP A 515 -18.41 -12.22 -14.04
N THR A 516 -18.40 -12.87 -15.20
CA THR A 516 -17.72 -14.15 -15.40
C THR A 516 -16.20 -13.97 -15.23
N PRO A 517 -15.49 -14.90 -14.55
CA PRO A 517 -14.04 -14.86 -14.45
C PRO A 517 -13.41 -14.83 -15.84
N PRO A 518 -12.64 -13.81 -16.18
CA PRO A 518 -12.09 -13.66 -17.51
C PRO A 518 -10.96 -14.62 -17.82
#